data_d5344bc61ed5c0c67e748ed97522c2d2
#
_entry.id   d5344bc61ed5c0c67e748ed97522c2d2
#
_cell.length_a   1.000
_cell.length_b   1.000
_cell.length_c   1.000
_cell.angle_alpha   90.00
_cell.angle_beta   90.00
_cell.angle_gamma   90.00
#
_symmetry.space_group_name_H-M   'P 1'
#
loop_
_entity.id
_entity.type
_entity.pdbx_description
1 polymer ?
#
loop_
_entity_poly.entity_id
_entity_poly.type
_entity_poly.pdbx_seq_one_letter_code
_entity_poly.pdbx_strand_id
1 'polypeptide(L)'
;DPRNVRQSLTGAAAAQWQSRVIACIRPHISIEVKPNTKRGQFVAQYRVKLLPTGEQIGSPILERASGWSAYDQAVDRAIRRCNPFPKPDGRHEMPREVELSFDPVDDRQK
;
A
#
# COMPACT_ATOMS: atom_id res chain seq x y z
N ASP A 1 30.05 -4.10 11.58
CA ASP A 1 29.98 -2.90 12.38
C ASP A 1 28.52 -2.55 12.68
N PRO A 2 28.14 -2.43 13.96
CA PRO A 2 26.75 -2.11 14.30
C PRO A 2 26.25 -0.83 13.64
N ARG A 3 27.14 0.12 13.36
CA ARG A 3 26.73 1.39 12.74
C ARG A 3 26.33 1.23 11.29
N ASN A 4 26.71 0.12 10.65
CA ASN A 4 26.40 -0.16 9.27
C ASN A 4 25.27 -1.17 9.10
N VAL A 5 24.76 -1.68 10.20
CA VAL A 5 23.66 -2.64 10.17
C VAL A 5 22.36 -1.88 9.95
N ARG A 6 21.64 -2.26 8.90
CA ARG A 6 20.33 -1.70 8.67
C ARG A 6 19.33 -2.26 9.67
N GLN A 7 18.45 -1.42 10.15
CA GLN A 7 17.45 -1.82 11.11
C GLN A 7 16.18 -2.29 10.38
N SER A 8 15.56 -3.32 10.94
CA SER A 8 14.25 -3.74 10.46
C SER A 8 13.24 -2.64 10.71
N LEU A 9 12.32 -2.49 9.77
CA LEU A 9 11.32 -1.44 9.83
C LEU A 9 10.19 -1.85 10.76
N THR A 10 10.08 -1.20 11.92
CA THR A 10 9.08 -1.50 12.94
C THR A 10 8.51 -0.22 13.54
N GLY A 11 7.38 -0.35 14.23
CA GLY A 11 6.81 0.73 15.02
C GLY A 11 6.47 1.97 14.20
N ALA A 12 6.84 3.14 14.74
CA ALA A 12 6.54 4.43 14.10
C ALA A 12 7.19 4.56 12.73
N ALA A 13 8.40 4.04 12.55
CA ALA A 13 9.09 4.10 11.27
C ALA A 13 8.34 3.29 10.21
N ALA A 14 7.81 2.13 10.59
CA ALA A 14 7.00 1.32 9.67
C ALA A 14 5.71 2.03 9.31
N ALA A 15 5.05 2.65 10.29
CA ALA A 15 3.80 3.38 10.05
C ALA A 15 4.03 4.56 9.12
N GLN A 16 5.12 5.31 9.32
CA GLN A 16 5.45 6.44 8.45
C GLN A 16 5.72 5.99 7.02
N TRP A 17 6.49 4.92 6.87
CA TRP A 17 6.79 4.38 5.54
C TRP A 17 5.51 3.92 4.84
N GLN A 18 4.65 3.17 5.55
CA GLN A 18 3.40 2.70 4.98
C GLN A 18 2.50 3.86 4.55
N SER A 19 2.47 4.93 5.35
CA SER A 19 1.70 6.13 4.98
C SER A 19 2.20 6.73 3.67
N ARG A 20 3.52 6.75 3.45
CA ARG A 20 4.08 7.26 2.20
C ARG A 20 3.77 6.34 1.03
N VAL A 21 3.79 5.04 1.24
CA VAL A 21 3.41 4.07 0.21
C VAL A 21 1.96 4.28 -0.19
N ILE A 22 1.07 4.40 0.79
CA ILE A 22 -0.35 4.62 0.53
C ILE A 22 -0.57 5.96 -0.17
N ALA A 23 0.15 7.00 0.25
CA ALA A 23 0.07 8.31 -0.40
C ALA A 23 0.52 8.25 -1.87
N CYS A 24 1.46 7.36 -2.19
CA CYS A 24 1.88 7.15 -3.57
C CYS A 24 0.79 6.43 -4.38
N ILE A 25 0.12 5.46 -3.77
CA ILE A 25 -0.86 4.62 -4.46
C ILE A 25 -2.21 5.32 -4.62
N ARG A 26 -2.67 5.98 -3.57
CA ARG A 26 -4.05 6.49 -3.48
C ARG A 26 -4.46 7.40 -4.65
N PRO A 27 -3.62 8.33 -5.13
CA PRO A 27 -4.00 9.18 -6.26
C PRO A 27 -4.27 8.41 -7.56
N HIS A 28 -3.80 7.17 -7.65
CA HIS A 28 -3.99 6.34 -8.83
C HIS A 28 -5.23 5.45 -8.75
N ILE A 29 -5.92 5.46 -7.61
CA ILE A 29 -7.16 4.69 -7.46
C ILE A 29 -8.26 5.48 -8.18
N SER A 30 -8.69 4.95 -9.33
CA SER A 30 -9.67 5.61 -10.17
C SER A 30 -10.97 4.84 -10.12
N ILE A 31 -11.87 5.29 -9.26
CA ILE A 31 -13.19 4.69 -9.11
C ILE A 31 -14.12 5.72 -8.47
N GLU A 32 -15.40 5.69 -8.87
CA GLU A 32 -16.39 6.54 -8.28
C GLU A 32 -16.98 5.90 -7.03
N VAL A 33 -16.86 6.60 -5.91
CA VAL A 33 -17.33 6.10 -4.62
C VAL A 33 -18.62 6.84 -4.24
N LYS A 34 -19.68 6.08 -4.00
CA LYS A 34 -20.97 6.67 -3.65
C LYS A 34 -20.92 7.36 -2.29
N PRO A 35 -21.61 8.50 -2.12
CA PRO A 35 -21.55 9.25 -0.87
C PRO A 35 -22.03 8.47 0.36
N ASN A 36 -22.93 7.50 0.17
CA ASN A 36 -23.47 6.71 1.27
C ASN A 36 -22.61 5.48 1.62
N THR A 37 -21.46 5.33 0.99
CA THR A 37 -20.53 4.26 1.32
C THR A 37 -20.01 4.47 2.74
N LYS A 38 -20.07 3.41 3.54
CA LYS A 38 -19.66 3.47 4.95
C LYS A 38 -18.26 2.93 5.14
N ARG A 39 -17.55 3.47 6.13
CA ARG A 39 -16.24 2.97 6.51
C ARG A 39 -16.35 1.50 6.92
N GLY A 40 -15.44 0.68 6.39
CA GLY A 40 -15.43 -0.76 6.67
C GLY A 40 -16.33 -1.59 5.78
N GLN A 41 -17.14 -0.94 4.95
CA GLN A 41 -18.07 -1.67 4.07
C GLN A 41 -17.34 -2.45 2.98
N PHE A 42 -16.34 -1.83 2.37
CA PHE A 42 -15.55 -2.45 1.30
C PHE A 42 -14.06 -2.28 1.60
N VAL A 43 -13.46 -3.21 2.31
CA VAL A 43 -12.04 -3.14 2.64
C VAL A 43 -11.30 -4.19 1.82
N ALA A 44 -10.35 -3.73 1.02
CA ALA A 44 -9.47 -4.60 0.24
C ALA A 44 -8.12 -4.69 0.93
N GLN A 45 -7.58 -5.90 1.07
CA GLN A 45 -6.25 -6.10 1.62
C GLN A 45 -5.37 -6.77 0.58
N TYR A 46 -4.21 -6.16 0.36
CA TYR A 46 -3.22 -6.64 -0.60
C TYR A 46 -1.90 -6.90 0.07
N ARG A 47 -1.20 -7.91 -0.42
CA ARG A 47 0.20 -8.14 -0.07
C ARG A 47 1.05 -7.85 -1.28
N VAL A 48 2.11 -7.08 -1.09
CA VAL A 48 3.04 -6.73 -2.16
C VAL A 48 4.43 -7.17 -1.75
N LYS A 49 5.09 -7.93 -2.60
CA LYS A 49 6.46 -8.36 -2.39
C LYS A 49 7.41 -7.39 -3.07
N LEU A 50 8.53 -7.09 -2.42
CA LEU A 50 9.42 -6.02 -2.82
C LEU A 50 10.87 -6.48 -2.88
N LEU A 51 11.59 -5.94 -3.87
CA LEU A 51 13.04 -5.97 -3.91
C LEU A 51 13.60 -4.92 -2.95
N PRO A 52 14.89 -5.02 -2.58
CA PRO A 52 15.51 -3.99 -1.75
C PRO A 52 15.43 -2.58 -2.33
N THR A 53 15.27 -2.46 -3.63
CA THR A 53 15.10 -1.19 -4.34
C THR A 53 13.71 -0.59 -4.18
N GLY A 54 12.76 -1.36 -3.68
CA GLY A 54 11.35 -0.95 -3.64
C GLY A 54 10.55 -1.40 -4.86
N GLU A 55 11.20 -2.01 -5.83
CA GLU A 55 10.49 -2.53 -7.00
C GLU A 55 9.62 -3.73 -6.60
N GLN A 56 8.45 -3.80 -7.20
CA GLN A 56 7.49 -4.87 -6.90
C GLN A 56 7.92 -6.17 -7.58
N ILE A 57 7.78 -7.26 -6.85
CA ILE A 57 8.04 -8.60 -7.37
C ILE A 57 6.70 -9.23 -7.71
N GLY A 58 6.46 -9.44 -9.01
CA GLY A 58 5.21 -10.02 -9.47
C GLY A 58 4.04 -9.08 -9.27
N SER A 59 2.85 -9.66 -9.22
CA SER A 59 1.61 -8.92 -9.06
C SER A 59 1.23 -8.75 -7.60
N PRO A 60 0.53 -7.66 -7.25
CA PRO A 60 -0.07 -7.57 -5.92
C PRO A 60 -0.98 -8.78 -5.66
N ILE A 61 -0.94 -9.29 -4.43
CA ILE A 61 -1.72 -10.46 -4.05
C ILE A 61 -2.93 -10.02 -3.25
N LEU A 62 -4.12 -10.30 -3.77
CA LEU A 62 -5.36 -9.96 -3.07
C LEU A 62 -5.56 -10.95 -1.92
N GLU A 63 -5.28 -10.50 -0.69
CA GLU A 63 -5.43 -11.32 0.50
C GLU A 63 -6.87 -11.35 0.98
N ARG A 64 -7.56 -10.23 0.87
CA ARG A 64 -8.94 -10.12 1.28
C ARG A 64 -9.68 -9.23 0.30
N ALA A 65 -10.64 -9.83 -0.41
CA ALA A 65 -11.47 -9.10 -1.34
C ALA A 65 -12.43 -8.18 -0.59
N SER A 66 -12.66 -6.99 -1.16
CA SER A 66 -13.54 -5.99 -0.53
C SER A 66 -15.03 -6.36 -0.62
N GLY A 67 -15.39 -7.23 -1.55
CA GLY A 67 -16.78 -7.46 -1.90
C GLY A 67 -17.26 -6.55 -3.04
N TRP A 68 -16.37 -5.70 -3.54
CA TRP A 68 -16.64 -4.82 -4.67
C TRP A 68 -15.51 -5.02 -5.69
N SER A 69 -15.75 -5.89 -6.66
CA SER A 69 -14.71 -6.32 -7.60
C SER A 69 -14.07 -5.17 -8.36
N ALA A 70 -14.87 -4.19 -8.78
CA ALA A 70 -14.34 -3.03 -9.50
C ALA A 70 -13.37 -2.24 -8.64
N TYR A 71 -13.64 -2.13 -7.33
CA TYR A 71 -12.74 -1.48 -6.40
C TYR A 71 -11.44 -2.26 -6.24
N ASP A 72 -11.54 -3.58 -6.08
CA ASP A 72 -10.35 -4.43 -5.97
C ASP A 72 -9.45 -4.27 -7.18
N GLN A 73 -10.03 -4.21 -8.37
CA GLN A 73 -9.26 -4.02 -9.60
C GLN A 73 -8.66 -2.62 -9.68
N ALA A 74 -9.41 -1.60 -9.25
CA ALA A 74 -8.89 -0.23 -9.24
C ALA A 74 -7.69 -0.09 -8.30
N VAL A 75 -7.75 -0.72 -7.13
CA VAL A 75 -6.65 -0.74 -6.17
C VAL A 75 -5.45 -1.49 -6.74
N ASP A 76 -5.68 -2.64 -7.35
CA ASP A 76 -4.60 -3.42 -7.97
C ASP A 76 -3.84 -2.58 -8.99
N ARG A 77 -4.55 -1.92 -9.89
CA ARG A 77 -3.93 -1.07 -10.91
C ARG A 77 -3.17 0.09 -10.26
N ALA A 78 -3.72 0.67 -9.20
CA ALA A 78 -3.08 1.79 -8.52
C ALA A 78 -1.78 1.36 -7.83
N ILE A 79 -1.76 0.19 -7.20
CA ILE A 79 -0.56 -0.34 -6.57
C ILE A 79 0.55 -0.49 -7.62
N ARG A 80 0.23 -1.04 -8.78
CA ARG A 80 1.21 -1.24 -9.85
C ARG A 80 1.79 0.07 -10.37
N ARG A 81 1.06 1.17 -10.24
CA ARG A 81 1.53 2.48 -10.70
C ARG A 81 2.50 3.12 -9.73
N CYS A 82 2.54 2.69 -8.49
CA CYS A 82 3.54 3.14 -7.52
C CYS A 82 4.69 2.14 -7.50
N ASN A 83 5.53 2.17 -8.51
CA ASN A 83 6.64 1.23 -8.65
C ASN A 83 7.86 1.99 -9.15
N PRO A 84 8.96 2.07 -8.40
CA PRO A 84 9.18 1.41 -7.11
C PRO A 84 8.47 2.12 -5.94
N PHE A 85 8.25 1.41 -4.85
CA PHE A 85 7.76 2.03 -3.63
C PHE A 85 8.83 2.95 -3.05
N PRO A 86 8.44 4.01 -2.33
CA PRO A 86 9.41 4.88 -1.67
C PRO A 86 10.23 4.09 -0.66
N LYS A 87 11.49 4.52 -0.47
CA LYS A 87 12.37 3.86 0.48
C LYS A 87 12.10 4.37 1.89
N PRO A 88 12.31 3.50 2.89
CA PRO A 88 12.27 3.95 4.28
C PRO A 88 13.34 5.00 4.55
N ASP A 89 13.12 5.82 5.57
CA ASP A 89 14.09 6.84 5.96
C ASP A 89 15.30 6.21 6.67
N GLY A 90 16.43 6.89 6.53
CA GLY A 90 17.63 6.58 7.29
C GLY A 90 18.21 5.22 7.00
N ARG A 91 18.46 4.45 8.08
CA ARG A 91 19.13 3.16 8.00
C ARG A 91 18.18 1.96 7.97
N HIS A 92 16.90 2.22 7.81
CA HIS A 92 15.93 1.13 7.79
C HIS A 92 15.99 0.38 6.47
N GLU A 93 15.84 -0.92 6.56
CA GLU A 93 15.79 -1.78 5.39
C GLU A 93 14.44 -1.65 4.69
N MET A 94 14.45 -1.82 3.37
CA MET A 94 13.22 -2.01 2.63
C MET A 94 12.58 -3.34 3.07
N PRO A 95 11.33 -3.35 3.54
CA PRO A 95 10.66 -4.61 3.83
C PRO A 95 10.57 -5.48 2.58
N ARG A 96 10.64 -6.79 2.77
CA ARG A 96 10.52 -7.75 1.66
C ARG A 96 9.09 -7.87 1.17
N GLU A 97 8.15 -7.58 2.04
CA GLU A 97 6.73 -7.57 1.69
C GLU A 97 5.99 -6.63 2.62
N VAL A 98 4.82 -6.21 2.21
CA VAL A 98 3.97 -5.32 2.99
C VAL A 98 2.51 -5.69 2.75
N GLU A 99 1.71 -5.61 3.82
CA GLU A 99 0.27 -5.70 3.71
C GLU A 99 -0.32 -4.31 3.73
N LEU A 100 -1.20 -4.05 2.79
CA LEU A 100 -1.84 -2.75 2.64
C LEU A 100 -3.35 -2.94 2.64
N SER A 101 -4.05 -2.12 3.42
CA SER A 101 -5.50 -2.11 3.46
C SER A 101 -6.03 -0.83 2.85
N PHE A 102 -7.08 -0.96 2.05
CA PHE A 102 -7.69 0.18 1.38
C PHE A 102 -9.20 0.18 1.62
N ASP A 103 -9.72 1.36 1.93
CA ASP A 103 -11.14 1.58 2.14
C ASP A 103 -11.57 2.71 1.19
N PRO A 104 -12.61 2.50 0.36
CA PRO A 104 -13.00 3.52 -0.61
C PRO A 104 -13.47 4.82 0.02
N VAL A 105 -13.88 4.80 1.29
CA VAL A 105 -14.24 6.02 2.00
C VAL A 105 -13.08 7.01 2.03
N ASP A 106 -11.84 6.51 2.09
CA ASP A 106 -10.65 7.36 2.09
C ASP A 106 -10.33 7.95 0.72
N ASP A 107 -10.96 7.41 -0.33
CA ASP A 107 -10.70 7.81 -1.72
C ASP A 107 -11.81 8.71 -2.28
N ARG A 108 -12.84 9.01 -1.48
CA ARG A 108 -13.88 9.90 -1.94
C ARG A 108 -13.35 11.30 -2.13
N GLN A 109 -13.74 11.92 -3.23
CA GLN A 109 -13.38 13.31 -3.47
C GLN A 109 -14.23 14.21 -2.61
N LYS A 110 -13.58 15.23 -2.09
CA LYS A 110 -14.23 16.24 -1.24
C LYS A 110 -14.82 17.36 -2.07
#